data_b9a660b2e92bb62b04f4c47aaf5a8c8e
#
_entry.id   b9a660b2e92bb62b04f4c47aaf5a8c8e
#
_cell.length_a   1.000
_cell.length_b   1.000
_cell.length_c   1.000
_cell.angle_alpha   90.00
_cell.angle_beta   90.00
_cell.angle_gamma   90.00
#
_symmetry.space_group_name_H-M   'P 1'
#
loop_
_entity.id
_entity.type
_entity.pdbx_description
1 polymer ?
#
loop_
_entity_poly.entity_id
_entity_poly.type
_entity_poly.pdbx_seq_one_letter_code
_entity_poly.pdbx_strand_id
1 'polypeptide(L)'
;MKILLVGEGAREHAIADALTRSTYNPRIFAVMKLKNPGIARICENTGGNVKLGDSTDPVFVASLAEQLSVDFVFIGPEEPQFRGVADEVEERGIPCIGAKRGPSEIEMSKAFMRRLMWKYKIPGRLRFMAFK
;
A
#
# COMPACT_ATOMS: atom_id res chain seq x y z
N MET A 1 18.50 4.16 3.80
CA MET A 1 17.11 4.40 3.43
C MET A 1 16.21 3.44 4.22
N LYS A 2 15.10 3.92 4.77
CA LYS A 2 14.11 3.14 5.53
C LYS A 2 12.78 3.14 4.77
N ILE A 3 12.17 1.98 4.62
CA ILE A 3 10.91 1.80 3.90
C ILE A 3 9.90 1.11 4.82
N LEU A 4 8.67 1.62 4.89
CA LEU A 4 7.55 0.91 5.51
C LEU A 4 6.69 0.27 4.43
N LEU A 5 6.65 -1.05 4.42
CA LEU A 5 5.76 -1.83 3.57
C LEU A 5 4.44 -2.09 4.29
N VAL A 6 3.32 -1.79 3.64
CA VAL A 6 1.97 -2.00 4.16
C VAL A 6 1.34 -3.20 3.45
N GLY A 7 0.99 -4.23 4.23
CA GLY A 7 0.35 -5.45 3.76
C GLY A 7 1.14 -6.72 4.01
N GLU A 8 0.50 -7.86 3.81
CA GLU A 8 1.00 -9.19 4.20
C GLU A 8 0.90 -10.26 3.10
N GLY A 9 0.42 -9.90 1.92
CA GLY A 9 0.16 -10.86 0.84
C GLY A 9 1.40 -11.29 0.05
N ALA A 10 1.16 -12.11 -0.96
CA ALA A 10 2.22 -12.57 -1.86
C ALA A 10 2.82 -11.43 -2.69
N ARG A 11 2.00 -10.42 -3.04
CA ARG A 11 2.44 -9.21 -3.76
C ARG A 11 3.44 -8.43 -2.91
N GLU A 12 3.12 -8.19 -1.64
CA GLU A 12 4.00 -7.48 -0.71
C GLU A 12 5.27 -8.26 -0.42
N HIS A 13 5.18 -9.60 -0.36
CA HIS A 13 6.36 -10.45 -0.23
C HIS A 13 7.30 -10.30 -1.45
N ALA A 14 6.74 -10.33 -2.67
CA ALA A 14 7.52 -10.13 -3.89
C ALA A 14 8.16 -8.74 -3.96
N ILE A 15 7.45 -7.69 -3.49
CA ILE A 15 7.98 -6.33 -3.39
C ILE A 15 9.14 -6.28 -2.38
N ALA A 16 8.95 -6.85 -1.18
CA ALA A 16 9.99 -6.90 -0.16
C ALA A 16 11.25 -7.61 -0.69
N ASP A 17 11.07 -8.76 -1.36
CA ASP A 17 12.17 -9.51 -1.98
C ASP A 17 12.88 -8.69 -3.08
N ALA A 18 12.14 -7.99 -3.93
CA ALA A 18 12.72 -7.10 -4.94
C ALA A 18 13.54 -5.97 -4.32
N LEU A 19 13.07 -5.38 -3.23
CA LEU A 19 13.77 -4.31 -2.51
C LEU A 19 15.10 -4.77 -1.91
N THR A 20 15.27 -6.05 -1.54
CA THR A 20 16.56 -6.57 -1.05
C THR A 20 17.67 -6.54 -2.10
N ARG A 21 17.30 -6.54 -3.39
CA ARG A 21 18.26 -6.48 -4.51
C ARG A 21 18.61 -5.05 -4.93
N SER A 22 18.10 -4.06 -4.21
CA SER A 22 18.40 -2.66 -4.47
C SER A 22 19.81 -2.29 -4.04
N THR A 23 20.51 -1.53 -4.87
CA THR A 23 21.82 -0.96 -4.56
C THR A 23 21.81 0.04 -3.39
N TYR A 24 20.62 0.53 -3.02
CA TYR A 24 20.43 1.42 -1.87
C TYR A 24 20.40 0.70 -0.52
N ASN A 25 20.41 -0.63 -0.51
CA ASN A 25 20.39 -1.46 0.71
C ASN A 25 19.36 -0.97 1.75
N PRO A 26 18.07 -0.93 1.42
CA PRO A 26 17.07 -0.36 2.29
C PRO A 26 16.85 -1.22 3.54
N ARG A 27 16.62 -0.57 4.69
CA ARG A 27 16.05 -1.21 5.87
C ARG A 27 14.54 -1.29 5.68
N ILE A 28 14.00 -2.51 5.67
CA ILE A 28 12.58 -2.76 5.39
C ILE A 28 11.84 -3.01 6.69
N PHE A 29 10.85 -2.19 6.97
CA PHE A 29 9.86 -2.37 8.02
C PHE A 29 8.56 -2.80 7.37
N ALA A 30 7.72 -3.53 8.08
CA ALA A 30 6.40 -3.90 7.57
C ALA A 30 5.33 -3.74 8.64
N VAL A 31 4.14 -3.29 8.21
CA VAL A 31 2.92 -3.34 9.01
C VAL A 31 1.93 -4.30 8.36
N MET A 32 1.40 -5.22 9.15
CA MET A 32 0.51 -6.28 8.67
C MET A 32 -0.47 -6.73 9.74
N LYS A 33 -1.66 -7.19 9.31
CA LYS A 33 -2.67 -7.76 10.22
C LYS A 33 -2.26 -9.16 10.69
N LEU A 34 -1.78 -9.98 9.74
CA LEU A 34 -1.32 -11.33 9.99
C LEU A 34 0.15 -11.47 9.61
N LYS A 35 0.93 -12.14 10.47
CA LYS A 35 2.37 -12.28 10.25
C LYS A 35 2.65 -13.15 9.01
N ASN A 36 3.21 -12.53 7.96
CA ASN A 36 3.81 -13.26 6.85
C ASN A 36 5.27 -13.59 7.21
N PRO A 37 5.64 -14.87 7.37
CA PRO A 37 6.97 -15.24 7.82
C PRO A 37 8.08 -14.89 6.83
N GLY A 38 7.76 -14.87 5.52
CA GLY A 38 8.72 -14.48 4.48
C GLY A 38 9.07 -12.99 4.57
N ILE A 39 8.06 -12.12 4.66
CA ILE A 39 8.27 -10.67 4.85
C ILE A 39 9.00 -10.41 6.17
N ALA A 40 8.61 -11.10 7.26
CA ALA A 40 9.26 -10.92 8.56
C ALA A 40 10.75 -11.23 8.50
N ARG A 41 11.13 -12.33 7.86
CA ARG A 41 12.54 -12.70 7.66
C ARG A 41 13.31 -11.65 6.84
N ILE A 42 12.69 -11.11 5.79
CA ILE A 42 13.29 -10.05 4.98
C ILE A 42 13.50 -8.79 5.83
N CYS A 43 12.51 -8.38 6.61
CA CYS A 43 12.65 -7.23 7.52
C CYS A 43 13.82 -7.42 8.49
N GLU A 44 13.90 -8.58 9.16
CA GLU A 44 14.98 -8.92 10.09
C GLU A 44 16.35 -8.87 9.39
N ASN A 45 16.48 -9.50 8.23
CA ASN A 45 17.75 -9.55 7.46
C ASN A 45 18.22 -8.17 6.98
N THR A 46 17.29 -7.24 6.76
CA THR A 46 17.62 -5.85 6.34
C THR A 46 17.80 -4.89 7.53
N GLY A 47 17.73 -5.39 8.76
CA GLY A 47 17.84 -4.60 9.99
C GLY A 47 16.58 -3.80 10.34
N GLY A 48 15.44 -4.13 9.74
CA GLY A 48 14.14 -3.62 10.11
C GLY A 48 13.36 -4.58 11.01
N ASN A 49 12.07 -4.38 11.11
CA ASN A 49 11.19 -5.27 11.88
C ASN A 49 9.74 -5.24 11.35
N VAL A 50 8.89 -6.09 11.94
CA VAL A 50 7.46 -6.16 11.65
C VAL A 50 6.67 -5.60 12.82
N LYS A 51 5.66 -4.78 12.52
CA LYS A 51 4.60 -4.37 13.45
C LYS A 51 3.30 -5.07 13.06
N LEU A 52 2.74 -5.82 13.97
CA LEU A 52 1.39 -6.36 13.82
C LEU A 52 0.36 -5.31 14.26
N GLY A 53 -0.65 -5.09 13.42
CA GLY A 53 -1.70 -4.12 13.67
C GLY A 53 -2.60 -3.92 12.45
N ASP A 54 -3.57 -3.02 12.57
CA ASP A 54 -4.48 -2.76 11.46
C ASP A 54 -3.79 -1.94 10.35
N SER A 55 -3.34 -2.64 9.33
CA SER A 55 -2.70 -2.03 8.15
C SER A 55 -3.64 -1.15 7.31
N THR A 56 -4.95 -1.16 7.63
CA THR A 56 -5.96 -0.32 6.96
C THR A 56 -6.36 0.92 7.76
N ASP A 57 -5.83 1.10 8.98
CA ASP A 57 -6.02 2.31 9.79
C ASP A 57 -5.00 3.39 9.36
N PRO A 58 -5.47 4.50 8.74
CA PRO A 58 -4.58 5.54 8.24
C PRO A 58 -3.73 6.18 9.34
N VAL A 59 -4.33 6.49 10.49
CA VAL A 59 -3.66 7.16 11.60
C VAL A 59 -2.59 6.25 12.21
N PHE A 60 -2.92 4.97 12.39
CA PHE A 60 -1.98 3.98 12.91
C PHE A 60 -0.76 3.82 12.00
N VAL A 61 -0.98 3.64 10.69
CA VAL A 61 0.10 3.46 9.73
C VAL A 61 0.98 4.71 9.62
N ALA A 62 0.37 5.89 9.53
CA ALA A 62 1.11 7.14 9.43
C ALA A 62 1.91 7.44 10.70
N SER A 63 1.34 7.20 11.89
CA SER A 63 2.06 7.35 13.17
C SER A 63 3.25 6.38 13.28
N LEU A 64 3.09 5.15 12.81
CA LEU A 64 4.18 4.18 12.76
C LEU A 64 5.30 4.63 11.81
N ALA A 65 4.94 5.16 10.64
CA ALA A 65 5.89 5.69 9.67
C ALA A 65 6.73 6.84 10.25
N GLU A 66 6.10 7.76 10.98
CA GLU A 66 6.78 8.85 11.70
C GLU A 66 7.72 8.32 12.78
N GLN A 67 7.22 7.43 13.67
CA GLN A 67 8.01 6.84 14.75
C GLN A 67 9.27 6.14 14.24
N LEU A 68 9.17 5.46 13.12
CA LEU A 68 10.30 4.78 12.47
C LEU A 68 11.19 5.73 11.67
N SER A 69 10.73 6.96 11.41
CA SER A 69 11.38 7.95 10.54
C SER A 69 11.70 7.31 9.18
N VAL A 70 10.69 6.78 8.51
CA VAL A 70 10.88 6.15 7.19
C VAL A 70 11.00 7.21 6.10
N ASP A 71 11.74 6.91 5.06
CA ASP A 71 11.93 7.80 3.91
C ASP A 71 10.69 7.77 2.99
N PHE A 72 10.00 6.63 2.94
CA PHE A 72 8.70 6.52 2.27
C PHE A 72 7.91 5.29 2.73
N VAL A 73 6.60 5.29 2.41
CA VAL A 73 5.69 4.18 2.63
C VAL A 73 5.33 3.54 1.29
N PHE A 74 5.29 2.20 1.24
CA PHE A 74 4.82 1.44 0.09
C PHE A 74 3.56 0.65 0.46
N ILE A 75 2.44 0.95 -0.18
CA ILE A 75 1.16 0.26 0.05
C ILE A 75 0.95 -0.78 -1.05
N GLY A 76 0.92 -2.06 -0.68
CA GLY A 76 0.70 -3.15 -1.63
C GLY A 76 -0.78 -3.41 -1.93
N PRO A 77 -1.65 -3.60 -0.91
CA PRO A 77 -3.06 -3.96 -1.12
C PRO A 77 -3.95 -2.74 -1.38
N GLU A 78 -5.12 -3.00 -1.94
CA GLU A 78 -6.09 -1.98 -2.34
C GLU A 78 -6.83 -1.38 -1.13
N GLU A 79 -7.15 -2.20 -0.12
CA GLU A 79 -7.98 -1.76 1.02
C GLU A 79 -7.36 -0.59 1.82
N PRO A 80 -6.06 -0.60 2.18
CA PRO A 80 -5.44 0.55 2.82
C PRO A 80 -5.50 1.83 1.97
N GLN A 81 -5.36 1.70 0.64
CA GLN A 81 -5.45 2.83 -0.29
C GLN A 81 -6.86 3.45 -0.25
N PHE A 82 -7.89 2.60 -0.37
CA PHE A 82 -9.28 3.04 -0.30
C PHE A 82 -9.65 3.63 1.06
N ARG A 83 -9.04 3.16 2.15
CA ARG A 83 -9.22 3.71 3.50
C ARG A 83 -8.53 5.05 3.72
N GLY A 84 -7.66 5.48 2.78
CA GLY A 84 -6.97 6.76 2.84
C GLY A 84 -5.62 6.73 3.56
N VAL A 85 -4.98 5.56 3.64
CA VAL A 85 -3.64 5.46 4.24
C VAL A 85 -2.63 6.34 3.51
N ALA A 86 -2.69 6.37 2.16
CA ALA A 86 -1.80 7.23 1.38
C ALA A 86 -2.05 8.73 1.65
N ASP A 87 -3.32 9.11 1.81
CA ASP A 87 -3.67 10.51 2.12
C ASP A 87 -3.07 10.93 3.45
N GLU A 88 -3.29 10.16 4.52
CA GLU A 88 -2.81 10.47 5.87
C GLU A 88 -1.27 10.47 5.96
N VAL A 89 -0.59 9.53 5.29
CA VAL A 89 0.87 9.47 5.26
C VAL A 89 1.45 10.72 4.57
N GLU A 90 0.87 11.12 3.42
CA GLU A 90 1.34 12.30 2.70
C GLU A 90 1.00 13.61 3.40
N GLU A 91 -0.13 13.69 4.14
CA GLU A 91 -0.45 14.84 4.99
C GLU A 91 0.61 15.09 6.08
N ARG A 92 1.28 14.04 6.53
CA ARG A 92 2.42 14.14 7.47
C ARG A 92 3.76 14.39 6.77
N GLY A 93 3.76 14.65 5.48
CA GLY A 93 4.95 14.96 4.71
C GLY A 93 5.84 13.75 4.37
N ILE A 94 5.34 12.53 4.52
CA ILE A 94 6.06 11.30 4.17
C ILE A 94 5.63 10.87 2.77
N PRO A 95 6.56 10.70 1.81
CA PRO A 95 6.23 10.19 0.48
C PRO A 95 5.56 8.82 0.53
N CYS A 96 4.54 8.60 -0.32
CA CYS A 96 3.81 7.34 -0.34
C CYS A 96 3.69 6.78 -1.76
N ILE A 97 4.06 5.52 -1.94
CA ILE A 97 3.78 4.75 -3.15
C ILE A 97 2.48 3.98 -2.92
N GLY A 98 1.40 4.53 -3.44
CA GLY A 98 0.04 4.01 -3.32
C GLY A 98 -0.96 5.05 -3.82
N ALA A 99 -2.13 4.61 -4.27
CA ALA A 99 -3.17 5.54 -4.70
C ALA A 99 -3.83 6.21 -3.50
N LYS A 100 -4.10 7.51 -3.60
CA LYS A 100 -4.98 8.21 -2.68
C LYS A 100 -6.40 7.66 -2.76
N ARG A 101 -7.19 7.91 -1.73
CA ARG A 101 -8.56 7.41 -1.60
C ARG A 101 -9.43 7.72 -2.82
N GLY A 102 -9.38 8.94 -3.34
CA GLY A 102 -10.17 9.33 -4.51
C GLY A 102 -9.83 8.48 -5.75
N PRO A 103 -8.58 8.47 -6.24
CA PRO A 103 -8.16 7.63 -7.36
C PRO A 103 -8.37 6.14 -7.14
N SER A 104 -8.24 5.62 -5.93
CA SER A 104 -8.40 4.19 -5.63
C SER A 104 -9.83 3.68 -5.85
N GLU A 105 -10.84 4.57 -5.91
CA GLU A 105 -12.23 4.21 -6.20
C GLU A 105 -12.38 3.50 -7.55
N ILE A 106 -11.49 3.78 -8.51
CA ILE A 106 -11.48 3.11 -9.82
C ILE A 106 -11.28 1.59 -9.66
N GLU A 107 -10.44 1.18 -8.74
CA GLU A 107 -10.14 -0.23 -8.48
C GLU A 107 -11.19 -0.87 -7.56
N MET A 108 -11.63 -0.15 -6.54
CA MET A 108 -12.57 -0.67 -5.55
C MET A 108 -14.01 -0.80 -6.07
N SER A 109 -14.44 0.07 -6.98
CA SER A 109 -15.81 0.06 -7.50
C SER A 109 -15.86 -0.23 -8.99
N LYS A 110 -16.16 -1.48 -9.34
CA LYS A 110 -16.35 -1.86 -10.76
C LYS A 110 -17.42 -1.03 -11.45
N ALA A 111 -18.49 -0.67 -10.75
CA ALA A 111 -19.55 0.16 -11.30
C ALA A 111 -19.08 1.59 -11.55
N PHE A 112 -18.31 2.17 -10.62
CA PHE A 112 -17.70 3.49 -10.80
C PHE A 112 -16.74 3.48 -12.00
N MET A 113 -15.80 2.55 -12.04
CA MET A 113 -14.83 2.41 -13.13
C MET A 113 -15.52 2.27 -14.50
N ARG A 114 -16.56 1.44 -14.60
CA ARG A 114 -17.32 1.26 -15.84
C ARG A 114 -18.02 2.55 -16.28
N ARG A 115 -18.67 3.28 -15.35
CA ARG A 115 -19.30 4.58 -15.64
C ARG A 115 -18.26 5.60 -16.11
N LEU A 116 -17.10 5.64 -15.46
CA LEU A 116 -15.98 6.52 -15.84
C LEU A 116 -15.50 6.23 -17.26
N MET A 117 -15.27 4.95 -17.60
CA MET A 117 -14.86 4.53 -18.94
C MET A 117 -15.88 4.95 -20.02
N TRP A 118 -17.18 4.85 -19.72
CA TRP A 118 -18.22 5.28 -20.63
C TRP A 118 -18.30 6.80 -20.77
N LYS A 119 -18.23 7.54 -19.65
CA LYS A 119 -18.23 9.00 -19.61
C LYS A 119 -17.13 9.60 -20.49
N TYR A 120 -15.94 9.08 -20.39
CA TYR A 120 -14.75 9.56 -21.10
C TYR A 120 -14.46 8.83 -22.41
N LYS A 121 -15.35 7.96 -22.87
CA LYS A 121 -15.23 7.17 -24.11
C LYS A 121 -13.92 6.42 -24.22
N ILE A 122 -13.42 5.88 -23.08
CA ILE A 122 -12.15 5.15 -23.04
C ILE A 122 -12.25 3.88 -23.91
N PRO A 123 -11.27 3.61 -24.78
CA PRO A 123 -11.23 2.38 -25.58
C PRO A 123 -11.23 1.14 -24.71
N GLY A 124 -11.85 0.06 -25.19
CA GLY A 124 -11.95 -1.20 -24.42
C GLY A 124 -13.07 -1.22 -23.35
N ARG A 125 -13.91 -0.17 -23.28
CA ARG A 125 -15.10 -0.20 -22.41
C ARG A 125 -16.08 -1.29 -22.84
N LEU A 126 -16.46 -2.12 -21.88
CA LEU A 126 -17.46 -3.17 -22.08
C LEU A 126 -18.87 -2.65 -21.77
N ARG A 127 -19.89 -3.19 -22.44
CA ARG A 127 -21.27 -2.98 -22.02
C ARG A 127 -21.47 -3.59 -20.63
N PHE A 128 -22.16 -2.90 -19.75
CA PHE A 128 -22.39 -3.35 -18.38
C PHE A 128 -23.76 -2.91 -17.89
N MET A 129 -24.26 -3.60 -16.87
CA MET A 129 -25.44 -3.22 -16.11
C MET A 129 -25.08 -3.31 -14.62
N ALA A 130 -25.42 -2.28 -13.87
CA ALA A 130 -25.24 -2.28 -12.42
C ALA A 130 -26.58 -2.62 -11.76
N PHE A 131 -26.57 -3.62 -10.89
CA PHE A 131 -27.70 -4.00 -10.04
C PHE A 131 -27.45 -3.48 -8.62
N LYS A 132 -28.53 -3.12 -7.92
CA LYS A 132 -28.49 -2.76 -6.50
C LYS A 132 -28.74 -3.99 -5.66
#